data_5aaa5f3ce66a519aec510f68f1bf5997
#
_entry.id   5aaa5f3ce66a519aec510f68f1bf5997
#
_cell.length_a   1.000
_cell.length_b   1.000
_cell.length_c   1.000
_cell.angle_alpha   90.00
_cell.angle_beta   90.00
_cell.angle_gamma   90.00
#
_symmetry.space_group_name_H-M   'P 1'
#
loop_
_entity.id
_entity.type
_entity.pdbx_description
1 polymer ?
#
loop_
_entity_poly.entity_id
_entity_poly.type
_entity_poly.pdbx_seq_one_letter_code
_entity_poly.pdbx_strand_id
1 'polypeptide(L)'
;MEKTISTKTVYQCPIFRVEEAEVELPDGSRSKRWYVVRKNAVLVICIRNQKIVFLREFRSASQSIEWRLPSGGVEDGEEPVDAGIRETREEIGLEPLDIKFLKTFDNPSSAIKQKTHCFVATQFKENPLDTGEPEEKF
;
A
#
# COMPACT_ATOMS: atom_id res chain seq x y z
N MET A 1 -15.55 6.20 -23.68
CA MET A 1 -14.63 6.23 -22.55
C MET A 1 -14.58 7.67 -22.01
N GLU A 2 -14.61 7.88 -20.71
CA GLU A 2 -14.48 9.19 -20.07
C GLU A 2 -13.03 9.71 -20.25
N LYS A 3 -12.85 10.99 -20.50
CA LYS A 3 -11.55 11.63 -20.70
C LYS A 3 -11.31 12.71 -19.64
N THR A 4 -10.23 12.61 -18.90
CA THR A 4 -9.82 13.65 -17.95
C THR A 4 -9.29 14.86 -18.73
N ILE A 5 -9.85 16.05 -18.44
CA ILE A 5 -9.48 17.33 -19.04
C ILE A 5 -8.45 18.05 -18.17
N SER A 6 -8.73 18.13 -16.87
CA SER A 6 -7.88 18.81 -15.90
C SER A 6 -8.03 18.18 -14.51
N THR A 7 -7.02 18.38 -13.69
CA THR A 7 -7.04 17.99 -12.27
C THR A 7 -6.49 19.12 -11.40
N LYS A 8 -7.00 19.25 -10.19
CA LYS A 8 -6.45 20.13 -9.16
C LYS A 8 -6.55 19.48 -7.79
N THR A 9 -5.57 19.71 -6.94
CA THR A 9 -5.63 19.32 -5.53
C THR A 9 -6.53 20.27 -4.77
N VAL A 10 -7.55 19.74 -4.11
CA VAL A 10 -8.50 20.52 -3.31
C VAL A 10 -8.34 20.33 -1.80
N TYR A 11 -7.64 19.28 -1.38
CA TYR A 11 -7.24 19.02 0.00
C TYR A 11 -5.95 18.20 0.04
N GLN A 12 -5.12 18.43 1.05
CA GLN A 12 -3.89 17.66 1.27
C GLN A 12 -3.61 17.50 2.77
N CYS A 13 -3.21 16.30 3.16
CA CYS A 13 -2.65 15.97 4.46
C CYS A 13 -1.43 15.04 4.29
N PRO A 14 -0.71 14.68 5.38
CA PRO A 14 0.49 13.85 5.27
C PRO A 14 0.28 12.48 4.63
N ILE A 15 -0.93 11.90 4.69
CA ILE A 15 -1.20 10.53 4.26
C ILE A 15 -1.96 10.42 2.94
N PHE A 16 -2.60 11.50 2.46
CA PHE A 16 -3.29 11.53 1.16
C PHE A 16 -3.54 12.96 0.68
N ARG A 17 -3.93 13.07 -0.59
CA ARG A 17 -4.53 14.31 -1.13
C ARG A 17 -5.85 13.97 -1.83
N VAL A 18 -6.72 14.96 -1.94
CA VAL A 18 -7.95 14.88 -2.73
C VAL A 18 -7.77 15.68 -4.00
N GLU A 19 -7.97 15.04 -5.14
CA GLU A 19 -8.01 15.68 -6.46
C GLU A 19 -9.45 15.84 -6.93
N GLU A 20 -9.79 17.03 -7.41
CA GLU A 20 -10.96 17.28 -8.22
C GLU A 20 -10.53 17.21 -9.69
N ALA A 21 -11.19 16.36 -10.48
CA ALA A 21 -10.98 16.24 -11.91
C ALA A 21 -12.18 16.72 -12.69
N GLU A 22 -11.96 17.52 -13.74
CA GLU A 22 -12.95 17.78 -14.76
C GLU A 22 -12.82 16.72 -15.86
N VAL A 23 -13.92 16.10 -16.21
CA VAL A 23 -13.96 15.02 -17.20
C VAL A 23 -14.97 15.30 -18.31
N GLU A 24 -14.64 14.86 -19.53
CA GLU A 24 -15.55 14.83 -20.67
C GLU A 24 -16.14 13.43 -20.79
N LEU A 25 -17.46 13.36 -20.82
CA LEU A 25 -18.21 12.13 -21.00
C LEU A 25 -18.31 11.74 -22.48
N PRO A 26 -18.67 10.49 -22.81
CA PRO A 26 -18.78 10.04 -24.22
C PRO A 26 -19.75 10.84 -25.09
N ASP A 27 -20.72 11.49 -24.48
CA ASP A 27 -21.69 12.36 -25.18
C ASP A 27 -21.19 13.81 -25.37
N GLY A 28 -19.94 14.10 -24.95
CA GLY A 28 -19.34 15.43 -25.00
C GLY A 28 -19.70 16.36 -23.83
N SER A 29 -20.56 15.93 -22.92
CA SER A 29 -20.89 16.71 -21.72
C SER A 29 -19.73 16.67 -20.70
N ARG A 30 -19.71 17.63 -19.77
CA ARG A 30 -18.70 17.72 -18.74
C ARG A 30 -19.25 17.35 -17.39
N SER A 31 -18.41 16.73 -16.56
CA SER A 31 -18.72 16.33 -15.21
C SER A 31 -17.49 16.47 -14.30
N LYS A 32 -17.69 16.36 -13.01
CA LYS A 32 -16.60 16.36 -12.02
C LYS A 32 -16.46 14.99 -11.37
N ARG A 33 -15.23 14.68 -11.00
CA ARG A 33 -14.85 13.48 -10.21
C ARG A 33 -13.94 13.92 -9.08
N TRP A 34 -14.01 13.22 -7.95
CA TRP A 34 -13.11 13.43 -6.83
C TRP A 34 -12.41 12.11 -6.51
N TYR A 35 -11.09 12.18 -6.33
CA TYR A 35 -10.26 11.02 -6.04
C TYR A 35 -9.41 11.27 -4.80
N VAL A 36 -9.34 10.28 -3.93
CA VAL A 36 -8.32 10.21 -2.89
C VAL A 36 -7.07 9.61 -3.52
N VAL A 37 -5.97 10.37 -3.53
CA VAL A 37 -4.68 9.92 -4.07
C VAL A 37 -3.77 9.59 -2.90
N ARG A 38 -3.25 8.37 -2.87
CA ARG A 38 -2.34 7.87 -1.85
C ARG A 38 -1.03 7.39 -2.49
N LYS A 39 0.04 7.35 -1.69
CA LYS A 39 1.27 6.66 -2.09
C LYS A 39 0.96 5.22 -2.48
N ASN A 40 1.67 4.68 -3.46
CA ASN A 40 1.59 3.27 -3.76
C ASN A 40 2.01 2.44 -2.55
N ALA A 41 1.50 1.24 -2.46
CA ALA A 41 1.76 0.33 -1.36
C ALA A 41 2.46 -0.94 -1.85
N VAL A 42 3.10 -1.62 -0.92
CA VAL A 42 3.62 -2.98 -1.10
C VAL A 42 2.90 -3.92 -0.17
N LEU A 43 2.83 -5.18 -0.56
CA LEU A 43 2.31 -6.28 0.22
C LEU A 43 3.19 -7.49 -0.04
N VAL A 44 3.64 -8.16 1.02
CA VAL A 44 4.52 -9.32 0.92
C VAL A 44 3.86 -10.57 1.49
N ILE A 45 3.67 -11.58 0.66
CA ILE A 45 3.23 -12.91 1.10
C ILE A 45 4.46 -13.67 1.57
N CYS A 46 4.63 -13.77 2.88
CA CYS A 46 5.73 -14.48 3.50
C CYS A 46 5.31 -15.93 3.80
N ILE A 47 5.96 -16.90 3.16
CA ILE A 47 5.71 -18.33 3.38
C ILE A 47 6.89 -18.92 4.15
N ARG A 48 6.64 -19.36 5.39
CA ARG A 48 7.63 -19.99 6.25
C ARG A 48 7.09 -21.33 6.76
N ASN A 49 7.85 -22.42 6.62
CA ASN A 49 7.43 -23.76 7.05
C ASN A 49 6.05 -24.16 6.48
N GLN A 50 5.82 -23.90 5.20
CA GLN A 50 4.56 -24.17 4.48
C GLN A 50 3.33 -23.41 5.04
N LYS A 51 3.55 -22.34 5.78
CA LYS A 51 2.49 -21.50 6.35
C LYS A 51 2.69 -20.05 5.94
N ILE A 52 1.60 -19.34 5.72
CA ILE A 52 1.63 -17.90 5.50
C ILE A 52 1.77 -17.19 6.85
N VAL A 53 2.71 -16.25 6.91
CA VAL A 53 2.91 -15.41 8.10
C VAL A 53 1.95 -14.23 8.05
N PHE A 54 1.15 -14.09 9.10
CA PHE A 54 0.29 -12.94 9.33
C PHE A 54 0.75 -12.19 10.58
N LEU A 55 0.56 -10.88 10.57
CA LEU A 55 0.64 -10.05 11.77
C LEU A 55 -0.76 -9.68 12.26
N ARG A 56 -0.88 -9.35 13.54
CA ARG A 56 -2.09 -8.80 14.14
C ARG A 56 -1.83 -7.33 14.41
N GLU A 57 -2.71 -6.48 13.92
CA GLU A 57 -2.56 -5.03 14.03
C GLU A 57 -3.87 -4.39 14.44
N PHE A 58 -3.81 -3.48 15.42
CA PHE A 58 -4.96 -2.64 15.74
C PHE A 58 -5.18 -1.60 14.64
N ARG A 59 -6.39 -1.52 14.14
CA ARG A 59 -6.79 -0.55 13.12
C ARG A 59 -7.69 0.51 13.73
N SER A 60 -7.18 1.73 13.83
CA SER A 60 -7.93 2.84 14.41
C SER A 60 -9.19 3.18 13.64
N ALA A 61 -9.20 3.02 12.32
CA ALA A 61 -10.37 3.31 11.49
C ALA A 61 -11.53 2.33 11.74
N SER A 62 -11.26 1.04 11.91
CA SER A 62 -12.26 0.00 12.22
C SER A 62 -12.41 -0.26 13.71
N GLN A 63 -11.54 0.32 14.56
CA GLN A 63 -11.49 0.07 16.01
C GLN A 63 -11.41 -1.43 16.35
N SER A 64 -10.66 -2.18 15.55
CA SER A 64 -10.55 -3.63 15.66
C SER A 64 -9.11 -4.12 15.45
N ILE A 65 -8.82 -5.32 15.95
CA ILE A 65 -7.58 -6.03 15.65
C ILE A 65 -7.82 -6.86 14.39
N GLU A 66 -6.99 -6.64 13.38
CA GLU A 66 -7.07 -7.32 12.09
C GLU A 66 -5.84 -8.17 11.82
N TRP A 67 -6.05 -9.29 11.11
CA TRP A 67 -4.97 -10.09 10.55
C TRP A 67 -4.53 -9.50 9.24
N ARG A 68 -3.23 -9.26 9.09
CA ARG A 68 -2.67 -8.64 7.90
C ARG A 68 -1.43 -9.36 7.41
N LEU A 69 -1.16 -9.22 6.13
CA LEU A 69 0.16 -9.52 5.56
C LEU A 69 1.08 -8.31 5.76
N PRO A 70 2.39 -8.50 5.86
CA PRO A 70 3.36 -7.41 5.86
C PRO A 70 3.12 -6.46 4.69
N SER A 71 2.91 -5.18 4.99
CA SER A 71 2.51 -4.19 4.00
C SER A 71 2.74 -2.77 4.47
N GLY A 72 3.04 -1.88 3.55
CA GLY A 72 3.16 -0.46 3.85
C GLY A 72 3.34 0.40 2.62
N GLY A 73 3.62 1.67 2.81
CA GLY A 73 3.80 2.64 1.73
C GLY A 73 5.17 2.53 1.07
N VAL A 74 5.21 2.77 -0.24
CA VAL A 74 6.46 3.01 -0.96
C VAL A 74 6.89 4.45 -0.71
N GLU A 75 8.09 4.64 -0.17
CA GLU A 75 8.64 5.97 0.10
C GLU A 75 9.09 6.66 -1.21
N ASP A 76 9.24 7.99 -1.15
CA ASP A 76 9.68 8.76 -2.32
C ASP A 76 11.11 8.36 -2.72
N GLY A 77 11.28 7.95 -3.98
CA GLY A 77 12.56 7.47 -4.52
C GLY A 77 12.90 6.01 -4.17
N GLU A 78 12.04 5.30 -3.44
CA GLU A 78 12.22 3.90 -3.10
C GLU A 78 11.63 3.00 -4.20
N GLU A 79 12.34 1.92 -4.52
CA GLU A 79 11.78 0.88 -5.38
C GLU A 79 10.76 0.01 -4.61
N PRO A 80 9.68 -0.45 -5.24
CA PRO A 80 8.68 -1.26 -4.54
C PRO A 80 9.24 -2.53 -3.88
N VAL A 81 10.24 -3.18 -4.49
CA VAL A 81 10.88 -4.36 -3.90
C VAL A 81 11.63 -4.03 -2.61
N ASP A 82 12.30 -2.88 -2.56
CA ASP A 82 13.03 -2.41 -1.38
C ASP A 82 12.05 -2.03 -0.26
N ALA A 83 10.92 -1.40 -0.62
CA ALA A 83 9.83 -1.15 0.31
C ALA A 83 9.29 -2.46 0.92
N GLY A 84 9.10 -3.49 0.10
CA GLY A 84 8.66 -4.81 0.57
C GLY A 84 9.64 -5.45 1.55
N ILE A 85 10.93 -5.36 1.29
CA ILE A 85 11.98 -5.85 2.20
C ILE A 85 11.97 -5.05 3.51
N ARG A 86 11.92 -3.73 3.44
CA ARG A 86 11.88 -2.84 4.60
C ARG A 86 10.66 -3.13 5.50
N GLU A 87 9.45 -3.13 4.94
CA GLU A 87 8.21 -3.37 5.68
C GLU A 87 8.20 -4.76 6.35
N THR A 88 8.72 -5.80 5.67
CA THR A 88 8.81 -7.14 6.25
C THR A 88 9.78 -7.18 7.44
N ARG A 89 10.87 -6.43 7.38
CA ARG A 89 11.80 -6.30 8.49
C ARG A 89 11.22 -5.50 9.66
N GLU A 90 10.50 -4.43 9.37
CA GLU A 90 9.86 -3.56 10.37
C GLU A 90 8.74 -4.29 11.10
N GLU A 91 7.84 -4.95 10.37
CA GLU A 91 6.61 -5.51 10.94
C GLU A 91 6.78 -6.91 11.54
N ILE A 92 7.63 -7.75 10.96
CA ILE A 92 7.80 -9.15 11.42
C ILE A 92 9.26 -9.56 11.74
N GLY A 93 10.21 -8.63 11.60
CA GLY A 93 11.63 -8.88 11.94
C GLY A 93 12.38 -9.78 10.98
N LEU A 94 11.80 -10.10 9.82
CA LEU A 94 12.36 -11.00 8.82
C LEU A 94 12.81 -10.24 7.57
N GLU A 95 14.03 -10.50 7.10
CA GLU A 95 14.52 -10.01 5.81
C GLU A 95 14.33 -11.09 4.75
N PRO A 96 13.52 -10.82 3.71
CA PRO A 96 13.38 -11.72 2.58
C PRO A 96 14.70 -11.88 1.80
N LEU A 97 15.07 -13.09 1.46
CA LEU A 97 16.28 -13.41 0.67
C LEU A 97 15.97 -13.74 -0.80
N ASP A 98 14.72 -14.07 -1.10
CA ASP A 98 14.25 -14.53 -2.41
C ASP A 98 12.97 -13.82 -2.88
N ILE A 99 12.79 -12.58 -2.49
CA ILE A 99 11.56 -11.82 -2.80
C ILE A 99 11.31 -11.75 -4.30
N LYS A 100 10.10 -12.12 -4.74
CA LYS A 100 9.69 -12.14 -6.14
C LYS A 100 8.40 -11.36 -6.34
N PHE A 101 8.37 -10.57 -7.40
CA PHE A 101 7.18 -9.86 -7.82
C PHE A 101 6.10 -10.85 -8.31
N LEU A 102 4.87 -10.64 -7.87
CA LEU A 102 3.70 -11.39 -8.32
C LEU A 102 2.81 -10.55 -9.24
N LYS A 103 2.30 -9.45 -8.74
CA LYS A 103 1.32 -8.63 -9.44
C LYS A 103 1.21 -7.24 -8.84
N THR A 104 0.84 -6.28 -9.68
CA THR A 104 0.34 -4.97 -9.23
C THR A 104 -1.15 -4.90 -9.46
N PHE A 105 -1.90 -4.44 -8.46
CA PHE A 105 -3.33 -4.17 -8.59
C PHE A 105 -3.66 -2.74 -8.19
N ASP A 106 -4.71 -2.22 -8.84
CA ASP A 106 -5.30 -0.97 -8.45
C ASP A 106 -6.17 -1.14 -7.21
N ASN A 107 -6.35 -0.08 -6.44
CA ASN A 107 -7.30 -0.11 -5.34
C ASN A 107 -8.71 -0.43 -5.88
N PRO A 108 -9.46 -1.34 -5.25
CA PRO A 108 -10.79 -1.75 -5.74
C PRO A 108 -11.83 -0.61 -5.69
N SER A 109 -11.61 0.43 -4.91
CA SER A 109 -12.46 1.59 -4.90
C SER A 109 -12.20 2.48 -6.12
N SER A 110 -13.23 2.79 -6.88
CA SER A 110 -13.14 3.71 -8.03
C SER A 110 -12.77 5.15 -7.64
N ALA A 111 -12.87 5.50 -6.37
CA ALA A 111 -12.54 6.81 -5.84
C ALA A 111 -11.12 6.91 -5.26
N ILE A 112 -10.35 5.83 -5.24
CA ILE A 112 -8.99 5.80 -4.65
C ILE A 112 -7.96 5.49 -5.73
N LYS A 113 -7.05 6.43 -5.95
CA LYS A 113 -5.87 6.25 -6.80
C LYS A 113 -4.71 5.75 -5.94
N GLN A 114 -4.48 4.46 -5.97
CA GLN A 114 -3.37 3.79 -5.30
C GLN A 114 -3.13 2.44 -5.97
N LYS A 115 -1.87 2.13 -6.22
CA LYS A 115 -1.45 0.80 -6.67
C LYS A 115 -0.82 0.05 -5.50
N THR A 116 -1.06 -1.26 -5.45
CA THR A 116 -0.38 -2.17 -4.52
C THR A 116 0.47 -3.16 -5.31
N HIS A 117 1.76 -3.18 -5.02
CA HIS A 117 2.71 -4.12 -5.60
C HIS A 117 2.84 -5.32 -4.67
N CYS A 118 2.42 -6.49 -5.14
CA CYS A 118 2.44 -7.72 -4.36
C CYS A 118 3.66 -8.56 -4.70
N PHE A 119 4.33 -9.04 -3.64
CA PHE A 119 5.50 -9.90 -3.71
C PHE A 119 5.26 -11.19 -2.92
N VAL A 120 6.07 -12.21 -3.20
CA VAL A 120 6.16 -13.44 -2.40
C VAL A 120 7.61 -13.70 -2.02
N ALA A 121 7.80 -14.20 -0.81
CA ALA A 121 9.11 -14.65 -0.31
C ALA A 121 8.97 -15.94 0.47
N THR A 122 9.97 -16.84 0.35
CA THR A 122 9.99 -18.15 1.00
C THR A 122 11.24 -18.40 1.83
N GLN A 123 12.28 -17.57 1.66
CA GLN A 123 13.55 -17.67 2.39
C GLN A 123 13.81 -16.37 3.13
N PHE A 124 14.19 -16.48 4.39
CA PHE A 124 14.35 -15.35 5.29
C PHE A 124 15.56 -15.53 6.20
N LYS A 125 16.14 -14.41 6.61
CA LYS A 125 17.01 -14.32 7.79
C LYS A 125 16.38 -13.37 8.81
N GLU A 126 16.68 -13.54 10.09
CA GLU A 126 16.29 -12.61 11.13
C GLU A 126 17.14 -11.33 11.01
N ASN A 127 16.47 -10.21 10.78
CA ASN A 127 17.11 -8.90 10.64
C ASN A 127 16.09 -7.77 10.87
N PRO A 128 15.57 -7.63 12.12
CA PRO A 128 14.57 -6.60 12.43
C PRO A 128 15.12 -5.20 12.20
N LEU A 129 14.24 -4.30 11.75
CA LEU A 129 14.48 -2.87 11.76
C LEU A 129 13.79 -2.26 12.97
N ASP A 130 14.54 -1.45 13.71
CA ASP A 130 13.98 -0.62 14.77
C ASP A 130 13.40 0.64 14.12
N THR A 131 12.10 0.81 14.19
CA THR A 131 11.41 2.00 13.66
C THR A 131 11.43 3.17 14.62
N GLY A 132 11.89 2.95 15.88
CA GLY A 132 11.83 3.96 16.95
C GLY A 132 10.40 4.31 17.38
N GLU A 133 9.39 3.70 16.78
CA GLU A 133 8.01 3.82 17.23
C GLU A 133 7.75 2.81 18.36
N PRO A 134 6.97 3.20 19.40
CA PRO A 134 6.59 2.24 20.43
C PRO A 134 5.76 1.14 19.76
N GLU A 135 6.32 -0.08 19.72
CA GLU A 135 5.58 -1.25 19.26
C GLU A 135 4.37 -1.46 20.18
N GLU A 136 3.18 -1.24 19.65
CA GLU A 136 1.98 -1.79 20.27
C GLU A 136 1.98 -3.31 20.02
N LYS A 137 2.80 -4.00 20.79
CA LYS A 137 2.79 -5.47 20.84
C LYS A 137 1.54 -5.93 21.58
N PHE A 138 0.65 -6.56 20.85
CA PHE A 138 -0.49 -7.29 21.41
C PHE A 138 -0.24 -8.80 21.36
#